data_0117410fe7f2541bb845c659b5188db6
#
_entry.id   0117410fe7f2541bb845c659b5188db6
#
_cell.length_a   1.000
_cell.length_b   1.000
_cell.length_c   1.000
_cell.angle_alpha   90.00
_cell.angle_beta   90.00
_cell.angle_gamma   90.00
#
_symmetry.space_group_name_H-M   'P 1'
#
loop_
_entity.id
_entity.type
_entity.pdbx_description
1 polymer ?
#
loop_
_entity_poly.entity_id
_entity_poly.type
_entity_poly.pdbx_seq_one_letter_code
_entity_poly.pdbx_strand_id
1 'polypeptide(L)'
;MKHLLVTNDFPPKIGGIQSLLWEWWRRLPPDSFAVLTSPHADAAAFDANEPYRIERTREPVLLPHPWMVQRINAMVKEFGADFVVLDPALPLGLVGPRLSVPYMVVLHGAEVTVPGRLPLARQVLGHVLRGAQHIIAAGGYPAT
;
A
#
# COMPACT_ATOMS: atom_id res chain seq x y z
N MET A 1 14.45 6.86 -9.00
CA MET A 1 13.77 7.06 -7.70
C MET A 1 13.19 5.75 -7.23
N LYS A 2 13.44 5.37 -5.98
CA LYS A 2 12.98 4.09 -5.43
C LYS A 2 11.80 4.29 -4.50
N HIS A 3 10.91 3.28 -4.43
CA HIS A 3 9.78 3.36 -3.52
C HIS A 3 9.39 1.98 -2.97
N LEU A 4 8.56 1.99 -1.92
CA LEU A 4 7.92 0.79 -1.41
C LEU A 4 6.45 0.81 -1.74
N LEU A 5 5.93 -0.33 -2.16
CA LEU A 5 4.49 -0.58 -2.21
C LEU A 5 4.13 -1.39 -0.97
N VAL A 6 3.34 -0.81 -0.08
CA VAL A 6 2.87 -1.46 1.14
C VAL A 6 1.37 -1.69 0.97
N THR A 7 0.96 -2.94 0.87
CA THR A 7 -0.40 -3.26 0.45
C THR A 7 -0.95 -4.51 1.13
N ASN A 8 -2.26 -4.49 1.40
CA ASN A 8 -3.03 -5.67 1.78
C ASN A 8 -3.58 -6.43 0.57
N ASP A 9 -3.42 -5.88 -0.63
CA ASP A 9 -4.09 -6.34 -1.85
C ASP A 9 -3.07 -6.73 -2.92
N PHE A 10 -2.30 -7.79 -2.67
CA PHE A 10 -1.29 -8.23 -3.61
C PHE A 10 -1.45 -9.72 -3.92
N PRO A 11 -1.13 -10.16 -5.16
CA PRO A 11 -1.13 -11.59 -5.46
C PRO A 11 -0.22 -12.37 -4.52
N PRO A 12 -0.48 -13.67 -4.29
CA PRO A 12 -1.43 -14.52 -5.02
C PRO A 12 -2.87 -14.45 -4.51
N LYS A 13 -3.22 -13.49 -3.65
CA LYS A 13 -4.64 -13.25 -3.35
C LYS A 13 -5.37 -12.95 -4.64
N ILE A 14 -6.57 -13.52 -4.79
CA ILE A 14 -7.37 -13.37 -5.99
C ILE A 14 -8.36 -12.21 -5.81
N GLY A 15 -8.44 -11.32 -6.80
CA GLY A 15 -9.37 -10.21 -6.80
C GLY A 15 -9.00 -9.15 -7.82
N GLY A 16 -9.92 -8.24 -8.11
CA GLY A 16 -9.71 -7.19 -9.11
C GLY A 16 -8.61 -6.20 -8.72
N ILE A 17 -8.58 -5.81 -7.43
CA ILE A 17 -7.57 -4.85 -6.94
C ILE A 17 -6.17 -5.47 -6.96
N GLN A 18 -6.05 -6.73 -6.51
CA GLN A 18 -4.78 -7.45 -6.53
C GLN A 18 -4.22 -7.55 -7.94
N SER A 19 -5.05 -7.91 -8.89
CA SER A 19 -4.66 -8.02 -10.29
C SER A 19 -4.26 -6.68 -10.87
N LEU A 20 -4.99 -5.61 -10.55
CA LEU A 20 -4.74 -4.27 -11.04
C LEU A 20 -3.40 -3.73 -10.53
N LEU A 21 -3.14 -3.87 -9.23
CA LEU A 21 -1.87 -3.43 -8.64
C LEU A 21 -0.71 -4.20 -9.25
N TRP A 22 -0.84 -5.52 -9.38
CA TRP A 22 0.20 -6.35 -9.96
C TRP A 22 0.49 -5.94 -11.40
N GLU A 23 -0.56 -5.73 -12.22
CA GLU A 23 -0.40 -5.31 -13.61
C GLU A 23 0.33 -3.96 -13.73
N TRP A 24 0.06 -3.02 -12.82
CA TRP A 24 0.73 -1.72 -12.83
C TRP A 24 2.20 -1.85 -12.42
N TRP A 25 2.45 -2.49 -11.28
CA TRP A 25 3.79 -2.53 -10.68
C TRP A 25 4.74 -3.44 -11.44
N ARG A 26 4.29 -4.56 -11.96
CA ARG A 26 5.15 -5.49 -12.70
C ARG A 26 5.82 -4.85 -13.92
N ARG A 27 5.29 -3.75 -14.40
CA ARG A 27 5.82 -3.02 -15.57
C ARG A 27 6.92 -2.03 -15.21
N LEU A 28 7.12 -1.78 -13.92
CA LEU A 28 8.18 -0.90 -13.46
C LEU A 28 9.51 -1.64 -13.41
N PRO A 29 10.65 -0.91 -13.50
CA PRO A 29 11.95 -1.56 -13.34
C PRO A 29 12.04 -2.31 -12.01
N PRO A 30 12.51 -3.57 -12.00
CA PRO A 30 12.49 -4.39 -10.78
C PRO A 30 13.30 -3.82 -9.62
N ASP A 31 14.33 -3.03 -9.91
CA ASP A 31 15.17 -2.43 -8.87
C ASP A 31 14.60 -1.11 -8.35
N SER A 32 13.51 -0.61 -8.94
CA SER A 32 12.96 0.69 -8.57
C SER A 32 11.96 0.62 -7.42
N PHE A 33 11.54 -0.58 -7.03
CA PHE A 33 10.56 -0.72 -5.96
C PHE A 33 10.70 -2.06 -5.24
N ALA A 34 10.15 -2.13 -4.04
CA ALA A 34 9.97 -3.36 -3.28
C ALA A 34 8.55 -3.40 -2.72
N VAL A 35 8.06 -4.57 -2.41
CA VAL A 35 6.69 -4.78 -1.93
C VAL A 35 6.74 -5.31 -0.50
N LEU A 36 5.93 -4.73 0.38
CA LEU A 36 5.65 -5.25 1.71
C LEU A 36 4.15 -5.57 1.75
N THR A 37 3.81 -6.82 1.98
CA THR A 37 2.42 -7.26 1.93
C THR A 37 2.13 -8.36 2.95
N SER A 38 0.89 -8.80 3.00
CA SER A 38 0.42 -9.82 3.92
C SER A 38 0.84 -11.22 3.46
N PRO A 39 0.82 -12.22 4.38
CA PRO A 39 1.19 -13.59 4.02
C PRO A 39 0.10 -14.26 3.17
N HIS A 40 0.49 -15.31 2.48
CA HIS A 40 -0.42 -16.17 1.74
C HIS A 40 0.18 -17.58 1.64
N ALA A 41 -0.67 -18.60 1.62
CA ALA A 41 -0.21 -19.99 1.54
C ALA A 41 0.63 -20.25 0.28
N ASP A 42 0.31 -19.60 -0.82
CA ASP A 42 0.99 -19.78 -2.11
C ASP A 42 2.06 -18.72 -2.37
N ALA A 43 2.42 -17.91 -1.37
CA ALA A 43 3.32 -16.78 -1.54
C ALA A 43 4.71 -17.19 -2.03
N ALA A 44 5.27 -18.28 -1.52
CA ALA A 44 6.61 -18.68 -1.87
C ALA A 44 6.77 -18.92 -3.38
N ALA A 45 5.82 -19.64 -3.98
CA ALA A 45 5.86 -19.92 -5.41
C ALA A 45 5.66 -18.64 -6.25
N PHE A 46 4.74 -17.78 -5.82
CA PHE A 46 4.50 -16.52 -6.52
C PHE A 46 5.73 -15.62 -6.45
N ASP A 47 6.27 -15.42 -5.26
CA ASP A 47 7.39 -14.50 -5.04
C ASP A 47 8.64 -14.95 -5.79
N ALA A 48 8.86 -16.26 -5.89
CA ALA A 48 10.01 -16.82 -6.60
C ALA A 48 10.01 -16.51 -8.10
N ASN A 49 8.84 -16.24 -8.68
CA ASN A 49 8.69 -15.95 -10.10
C ASN A 49 8.68 -14.45 -10.41
N GLU A 50 8.80 -13.59 -9.39
CA GLU A 50 8.78 -12.15 -9.59
C GLU A 50 10.19 -11.57 -9.48
N PRO A 51 10.56 -10.63 -10.35
CA PRO A 51 11.94 -10.12 -10.40
C PRO A 51 12.27 -9.05 -9.36
N TYR A 52 11.25 -8.52 -8.66
CA TYR A 52 11.42 -7.48 -7.65
C TYR A 52 11.34 -8.10 -6.26
N ARG A 53 11.78 -7.32 -5.25
CA ARG A 53 11.80 -7.79 -3.85
C ARG A 53 10.40 -7.76 -3.26
N ILE A 54 9.98 -8.87 -2.65
CA ILE A 54 8.71 -8.98 -1.92
C ILE A 54 9.02 -9.46 -0.51
N GLU A 55 8.56 -8.69 0.49
CA GLU A 55 8.59 -9.12 1.89
C GLU A 55 7.16 -9.26 2.38
N ARG A 56 6.93 -10.29 3.19
CA ARG A 56 5.61 -10.56 3.74
C ARG A 56 5.67 -10.55 5.26
N THR A 57 4.62 -9.97 5.86
CA THR A 57 4.50 -9.91 7.32
C THR A 57 4.02 -11.25 7.87
N ARG A 58 4.06 -11.39 9.20
CA ARG A 58 3.45 -12.53 9.88
C ARG A 58 1.97 -12.29 10.12
N GLU A 59 1.59 -11.03 10.31
CA GLU A 59 0.21 -10.62 10.53
C GLU A 59 -0.60 -10.85 9.26
N PRO A 60 -1.81 -11.43 9.35
CA PRO A 60 -2.63 -11.68 8.17
C PRO A 60 -3.15 -10.42 7.49
N VAL A 61 -3.19 -9.29 8.21
CA VAL A 61 -3.63 -8.00 7.69
C VAL A 61 -2.66 -6.93 8.17
N LEU A 62 -2.25 -6.04 7.28
CA LEU A 62 -1.42 -4.89 7.64
C LEU A 62 -2.31 -3.83 8.27
N LEU A 63 -2.03 -3.50 9.51
CA LEU A 63 -2.78 -2.51 10.29
C LEU A 63 -1.83 -1.41 10.78
N PRO A 64 -2.34 -0.21 11.12
CA PRO A 64 -1.51 0.94 11.45
C PRO A 64 -0.98 0.91 12.90
N HIS A 65 -0.39 -0.19 13.29
CA HIS A 65 0.26 -0.33 14.61
C HIS A 65 1.61 0.39 14.62
N PRO A 66 2.11 0.78 15.82
CA PRO A 66 3.44 1.40 15.92
C PRO A 66 4.55 0.53 15.34
N TRP A 67 4.50 -0.79 15.53
CA TRP A 67 5.51 -1.67 14.93
C TRP A 67 5.42 -1.76 13.41
N MET A 68 4.24 -1.52 12.83
CA MET A 68 4.11 -1.44 11.38
C MET A 68 4.82 -0.19 10.85
N VAL A 69 4.66 0.94 11.52
CA VAL A 69 5.40 2.17 11.19
C VAL A 69 6.91 1.91 11.25
N GLN A 70 7.37 1.27 12.32
CA GLN A 70 8.78 0.95 12.49
C GLN A 70 9.27 0.01 11.39
N ARG A 71 8.48 -0.99 11.04
CA ARG A 71 8.83 -1.95 9.99
C ARG A 71 8.96 -1.29 8.64
N ILE A 72 8.01 -0.42 8.30
CA ILE A 72 8.04 0.29 7.02
C ILE A 72 9.24 1.23 6.98
N ASN A 73 9.47 2.00 8.04
CA ASN A 73 10.61 2.93 8.10
C ASN A 73 11.94 2.20 8.03
N ALA A 74 12.06 1.02 8.64
CA ALA A 74 13.27 0.21 8.56
C ALA A 74 13.51 -0.28 7.13
N MET A 75 12.46 -0.71 6.44
CA MET A 75 12.56 -1.17 5.07
C MET A 75 12.85 -0.01 4.11
N VAL A 76 12.28 1.17 4.35
CA VAL A 76 12.60 2.39 3.60
C VAL A 76 14.10 2.67 3.67
N LYS A 77 14.67 2.62 4.86
CA LYS A 77 16.09 2.89 5.06
C LYS A 77 16.96 1.82 4.39
N GLU A 78 16.62 0.56 4.58
CA GLU A 78 17.39 -0.54 4.03
C GLU A 78 17.37 -0.55 2.51
N PHE A 79 16.21 -0.36 1.92
CA PHE A 79 16.03 -0.37 0.46
C PHE A 79 16.49 0.94 -0.19
N GLY A 80 16.51 2.05 0.56
CA GLY A 80 16.81 3.36 0.02
C GLY A 80 15.61 3.98 -0.68
N ALA A 81 14.41 3.76 -0.16
CA ALA A 81 13.19 4.28 -0.78
C ALA A 81 13.04 5.78 -0.55
N ASP A 82 12.59 6.48 -1.56
CA ASP A 82 12.34 7.93 -1.53
C ASP A 82 10.92 8.25 -1.13
N PHE A 83 10.00 7.31 -1.33
CA PHE A 83 8.60 7.45 -0.93
C PHE A 83 7.95 6.08 -0.74
N VAL A 84 6.72 6.07 -0.19
CA VAL A 84 5.95 4.86 0.07
C VAL A 84 4.57 5.00 -0.55
N VAL A 85 4.06 3.95 -1.16
CA VAL A 85 2.69 3.86 -1.65
C VAL A 85 1.91 2.94 -0.72
N LEU A 86 0.82 3.44 -0.14
CA LEU A 86 0.00 2.71 0.83
C LEU A 86 -1.32 2.29 0.22
N ASP A 87 -1.69 1.05 0.40
CA ASP A 87 -2.93 0.46 -0.08
C ASP A 87 -3.50 -0.50 0.96
N PRO A 88 -4.70 -0.32 1.42
CA PRO A 88 -5.65 0.76 1.10
C PRO A 88 -5.36 2.06 1.86
N ALA A 89 -6.06 3.13 1.48
CA ALA A 89 -5.93 4.41 2.19
C ALA A 89 -6.37 4.30 3.65
N LEU A 90 -7.36 3.48 3.94
CA LEU A 90 -7.81 3.16 5.30
C LEU A 90 -7.94 1.65 5.46
N PRO A 91 -7.53 1.09 6.58
CA PRO A 91 -6.90 1.77 7.73
C PRO A 91 -5.40 1.98 7.56
N LEU A 92 -4.74 1.30 6.64
CA LEU A 92 -3.28 1.27 6.52
C LEU A 92 -2.68 2.66 6.29
N GLY A 93 -3.35 3.52 5.52
CA GLY A 93 -2.87 4.87 5.24
C GLY A 93 -2.63 5.72 6.47
N LEU A 94 -3.18 5.34 7.63
CA LEU A 94 -2.93 6.04 8.89
C LEU A 94 -1.46 6.00 9.32
N VAL A 95 -0.65 5.08 8.81
CA VAL A 95 0.78 5.09 9.07
C VAL A 95 1.48 6.22 8.32
N GLY A 96 0.89 6.72 7.24
CA GLY A 96 1.53 7.69 6.33
C GLY A 96 2.17 8.88 7.02
N PRO A 97 1.41 9.65 7.84
CA PRO A 97 1.98 10.81 8.52
C PRO A 97 3.13 10.51 9.47
N ARG A 98 3.31 9.24 9.84
CA ARG A 98 4.38 8.80 10.76
C ARG A 98 5.59 8.25 10.03
N LEU A 99 5.54 8.16 8.71
CA LEU A 99 6.66 7.63 7.92
C LEU A 99 7.77 8.66 7.80
N SER A 100 8.99 8.18 7.64
CA SER A 100 10.17 9.02 7.49
C SER A 100 10.31 9.66 6.11
N VAL A 101 9.50 9.22 5.15
CA VAL A 101 9.49 9.72 3.77
C VAL A 101 8.07 10.09 3.37
N PRO A 102 7.89 10.86 2.29
CA PRO A 102 6.56 11.15 1.76
C PRO A 102 5.81 9.88 1.37
N TYR A 103 4.50 9.94 1.37
CA TYR A 103 3.68 8.80 1.00
C TYR A 103 2.61 9.18 -0.01
N MET A 104 2.16 8.17 -0.76
CA MET A 104 1.00 8.22 -1.64
C MET A 104 0.02 7.16 -1.19
N VAL A 105 -1.25 7.33 -1.53
CA VAL A 105 -2.28 6.34 -1.20
C VAL A 105 -3.03 5.90 -2.45
N VAL A 106 -3.50 4.65 -2.43
CA VAL A 106 -4.34 4.11 -3.50
C VAL A 106 -5.79 4.09 -3.00
N LEU A 107 -6.68 4.73 -3.72
CA LEU A 107 -8.12 4.72 -3.43
C LEU A 107 -8.82 3.73 -4.35
N HIS A 108 -9.70 2.91 -3.76
CA HIS A 108 -10.45 1.89 -4.50
C HIS A 108 -11.90 2.30 -4.77
N GLY A 109 -12.36 3.39 -4.21
CA GLY A 109 -13.74 3.84 -4.30
C GLY A 109 -14.54 3.57 -3.04
N ALA A 110 -14.42 2.39 -2.47
CA ALA A 110 -15.15 2.04 -1.25
C ALA A 110 -14.79 2.95 -0.07
N GLU A 111 -13.52 3.39 0.02
CA GLU A 111 -13.06 4.32 1.04
C GLU A 111 -13.78 5.67 0.97
N VAL A 112 -14.21 6.05 -0.22
CA VAL A 112 -14.94 7.31 -0.43
C VAL A 112 -16.42 7.12 -0.17
N THR A 113 -17.00 6.02 -0.69
CA THR A 113 -18.45 5.80 -0.63
C THR A 113 -18.92 5.34 0.76
N VAL A 114 -18.23 4.37 1.36
CA VAL A 114 -18.67 3.80 2.64
C VAL A 114 -18.23 4.67 3.82
N PRO A 115 -16.93 4.99 4.01
CA PRO A 115 -16.52 5.85 5.12
C PRO A 115 -17.09 7.26 5.01
N GLY A 116 -17.35 7.74 3.82
CA GLY A 116 -17.91 9.07 3.60
C GLY A 116 -19.27 9.30 4.22
N ARG A 117 -19.98 8.23 4.59
CA ARG A 117 -21.28 8.30 5.26
C ARG A 117 -21.16 8.50 6.77
N LEU A 118 -19.97 8.24 7.33
CA LEU A 118 -19.72 8.35 8.77
C LEU A 118 -18.83 9.57 9.00
N PRO A 119 -19.28 10.59 9.77
CA PRO A 119 -18.51 11.81 9.94
C PRO A 119 -17.09 11.57 10.45
N LEU A 120 -16.91 10.68 11.44
CA LEU A 120 -15.59 10.39 11.98
C LEU A 120 -14.69 9.74 10.93
N ALA A 121 -15.19 8.74 10.21
CA ALA A 121 -14.43 8.06 9.17
C ALA A 121 -14.03 9.03 8.06
N ARG A 122 -14.92 9.96 7.71
CA ARG A 122 -14.62 11.00 6.72
C ARG A 122 -13.48 11.90 7.17
N GLN A 123 -13.47 12.29 8.45
CA GLN A 123 -12.41 13.12 9.00
C GLN A 123 -11.07 12.40 9.01
N VAL A 124 -11.07 11.13 9.39
CA VAL A 124 -9.86 10.29 9.40
C VAL A 124 -9.31 10.11 7.99
N LEU A 125 -10.18 9.79 7.04
CA LEU A 125 -9.77 9.67 5.64
C LEU A 125 -9.20 10.99 5.13
N GLY A 126 -9.87 12.11 5.43
CA GLY A 126 -9.39 13.43 5.05
C GLY A 126 -8.00 13.75 5.60
N HIS A 127 -7.72 13.34 6.83
CA HIS A 127 -6.40 13.51 7.44
C HIS A 127 -5.33 12.74 6.66
N VAL A 128 -5.60 11.49 6.30
CA VAL A 128 -4.68 10.67 5.52
C VAL A 128 -4.45 11.29 4.14
N LEU A 129 -5.52 11.70 3.47
CA LEU A 129 -5.43 12.24 2.11
C LEU A 129 -4.69 13.58 2.07
N ARG A 130 -4.90 14.44 3.06
CA ARG A 130 -4.21 15.73 3.12
C ARG A 130 -2.70 15.59 3.35
N GLY A 131 -2.30 14.54 4.06
CA GLY A 131 -0.88 14.27 4.28
C GLY A 131 -0.20 13.58 3.11
N ALA A 132 -0.97 12.98 2.20
CA ALA A 132 -0.40 12.25 1.07
C ALA A 132 0.14 13.20 0.01
N GLN A 133 1.30 12.87 -0.55
CA GLN A 133 1.89 13.65 -1.63
C GLN A 133 1.07 13.53 -2.91
N HIS A 134 0.60 12.32 -3.20
CA HIS A 134 -0.26 12.04 -4.35
C HIS A 134 -1.29 10.99 -3.98
N ILE A 135 -2.39 10.96 -4.74
CA ILE A 135 -3.47 9.99 -4.58
C ILE A 135 -3.64 9.26 -5.90
N ILE A 136 -3.61 7.93 -5.85
CA ILE A 136 -3.80 7.08 -7.02
C ILE A 136 -5.21 6.50 -6.96
N ALA A 137 -6.01 6.74 -7.99
CA ALA A 137 -7.36 6.19 -8.07
C ALA A 137 -7.32 4.85 -8.81
N ALA A 138 -7.73 3.78 -8.13
CA ALA A 138 -7.72 2.42 -8.67
C ALA A 138 -9.10 1.98 -9.11
N GLY A 139 -9.80 2.80 -9.84
CA GLY A 139 -11.13 2.54 -10.36
C GLY A 139 -11.65 3.81 -11.00
N GLY A 140 -12.81 3.77 -11.63
CA GLY A 140 -13.35 4.94 -12.29
C GLY A 140 -13.89 5.99 -11.32
N TYR A 141 -14.41 5.56 -10.18
CA TYR A 141 -15.17 6.42 -9.28
C TYR A 141 -14.34 7.53 -8.62
N PRO A 142 -13.22 7.23 -7.96
CA PRO A 142 -12.42 8.29 -7.34
C PRO A 142 -11.70 9.17 -8.36
N ALA A 143 -11.57 8.72 -9.60
CA ALA A 143 -10.90 9.48 -10.66
C ALA A 143 -11.78 10.56 -11.27
N THR A 144 -13.06 10.49 -11.03
CA THR A 144 -14.00 11.50 -11.51
C THR A 144 -14.24 12.58 -10.47
#